data_7351509c84399e7636f4cce0b064fc01
#
_entry.id   7351509c84399e7636f4cce0b064fc01
#
_cell.length_a   1.000
_cell.length_b   1.000
_cell.length_c   1.000
_cell.angle_alpha   90.00
_cell.angle_beta   90.00
_cell.angle_gamma   90.00
#
_symmetry.space_group_name_H-M   'P 1'
#
loop_
_entity.id
_entity.type
_entity.pdbx_description
1 polymer ?
#
loop_
_entity_poly.entity_id
_entity_poly.type
_entity_poly.pdbx_seq_one_letter_code
_entity_poly.pdbx_strand_id
1 'polypeptide(L)'
;HIYGILNSGGTLPNIIPDYASLRYYIRCDQEWKTRRAVERINRCVQGAADSMGAELKITQYLCPTQPLLLNEPLLDAYEANMAALGEPVVVEEANRLSTDAGNVSFRIPTLHGMLGIHGCGGVDLHTEEFAARTVTEEGRGATRLGVCALAGVGYDLLTRPELLEAVRADFQRGIREQDEKGVSSSCC
;
A
#
# COMPACT_ATOMS: atom_id res chain seq x y z
N HIS A 1 -2.25 10.55 5.33
CA HIS A 1 -1.25 10.75 6.38
C HIS A 1 0.01 11.39 5.80
N ILE A 2 0.55 12.37 6.53
CA ILE A 2 1.81 13.04 6.19
C ILE A 2 2.71 12.92 7.40
N TYR A 3 3.85 12.29 7.24
CA TYR A 3 4.86 12.12 8.29
C TYR A 3 6.10 12.90 7.88
N GLY A 4 6.66 13.68 8.78
CA GLY A 4 7.85 14.47 8.47
C GLY A 4 8.85 14.48 9.62
N ILE A 5 10.13 14.55 9.26
CA ILE A 5 11.21 14.78 10.20
C ILE A 5 12.12 15.89 9.70
N LEU A 6 12.70 16.63 10.63
CA LEU A 6 13.79 17.55 10.37
C LEU A 6 15.11 16.76 10.44
N ASN A 7 15.79 16.57 9.29
CA ASN A 7 17.07 15.85 9.26
C ASN A 7 18.24 16.75 9.65
N SER A 8 18.21 18.03 9.20
CA SER A 8 19.20 19.05 9.53
C SER A 8 18.52 20.40 9.66
N GLY A 9 18.79 21.14 10.70
CA GLY A 9 18.18 22.44 10.97
C GLY A 9 19.11 23.43 11.66
N GLY A 10 20.42 23.19 11.60
CA GLY A 10 21.45 24.01 12.26
C GLY A 10 21.93 23.42 13.57
N THR A 11 22.89 24.10 14.21
CA THR A 11 23.60 23.66 15.43
C THR A 11 23.35 24.54 16.64
N LEU A 12 23.08 25.83 16.41
CA LEU A 12 22.87 26.82 17.49
C LEU A 12 21.64 27.70 17.12
N PRO A 13 20.82 28.09 18.10
CA PRO A 13 19.59 28.84 17.85
C PRO A 13 19.82 30.29 17.36
N ASN A 14 20.99 30.84 17.54
CA ASN A 14 21.39 32.19 17.13
C ASN A 14 22.19 32.22 15.82
N ILE A 15 22.35 31.09 15.15
CA ILE A 15 23.04 30.97 13.86
C ILE A 15 22.07 30.48 12.82
N ILE A 16 21.88 31.26 11.75
CA ILE A 16 21.10 30.84 10.58
C ILE A 16 21.89 29.75 9.86
N PRO A 17 21.32 28.54 9.67
CA PRO A 17 22.02 27.46 8.97
C PRO A 17 22.15 27.78 7.48
N ASP A 18 23.31 27.46 6.90
CA ASP A 18 23.55 27.48 5.47
C ASP A 18 22.84 26.33 4.71
N TYR A 19 22.45 25.30 5.45
CA TYR A 19 21.73 24.14 4.94
C TYR A 19 20.73 23.61 5.96
N ALA A 20 19.50 23.34 5.48
CA ALA A 20 18.47 22.62 6.24
C ALA A 20 17.83 21.55 5.36
N SER A 21 17.40 20.46 5.95
CA SER A 21 16.69 19.41 5.22
C SER A 21 15.56 18.76 6.04
N LEU A 22 14.48 18.51 5.33
CA LEU A 22 13.30 17.85 5.82
C LEU A 22 13.04 16.59 4.97
N ARG A 23 12.47 15.58 5.58
CA ARG A 23 12.04 14.36 4.87
C ARG A 23 10.59 14.08 5.18
N TYR A 24 9.80 13.80 4.13
CA TYR A 24 8.38 13.50 4.26
C TYR A 24 8.03 12.15 3.65
N TYR A 25 7.16 11.40 4.35
CA TYR A 25 6.36 10.33 3.78
C TYR A 25 4.92 10.79 3.64
N ILE A 26 4.34 10.59 2.46
CA ILE A 26 2.97 10.94 2.14
C ILE A 26 2.26 9.64 1.77
N ARG A 27 1.19 9.30 2.51
CA ARG A 27 0.44 8.06 2.32
C ARG A 27 -1.05 8.37 2.29
N CYS A 28 -1.72 7.92 1.24
CA CYS A 28 -3.18 8.00 1.07
C CYS A 28 -3.71 6.62 0.66
N ASP A 29 -5.01 6.45 0.79
CA ASP A 29 -5.76 5.26 0.39
C ASP A 29 -5.99 5.16 -1.12
N GLN A 30 -5.79 6.25 -1.86
CA GLN A 30 -6.01 6.33 -3.31
C GLN A 30 -4.89 7.11 -3.98
N GLU A 31 -4.50 6.68 -5.17
CA GLU A 31 -3.37 7.26 -5.91
C GLU A 31 -3.58 8.74 -6.24
N TRP A 32 -4.77 9.12 -6.69
CA TRP A 32 -5.06 10.52 -7.00
C TRP A 32 -4.94 11.45 -5.77
N LYS A 33 -5.30 10.95 -4.57
CA LYS A 33 -5.13 11.70 -3.31
C LYS A 33 -3.65 11.88 -2.98
N THR A 34 -2.84 10.84 -3.21
CA THR A 34 -1.39 10.90 -3.00
C THR A 34 -0.75 11.95 -3.90
N ARG A 35 -1.06 11.95 -5.20
CA ARG A 35 -0.56 12.95 -6.16
C ARG A 35 -0.93 14.37 -5.72
N ARG A 36 -2.20 14.60 -5.39
CA ARG A 36 -2.68 15.91 -4.92
C ARG A 36 -1.99 16.37 -3.62
N ALA A 37 -1.76 15.44 -2.69
CA ALA A 37 -1.06 15.76 -1.45
C ALA A 37 0.40 16.14 -1.69
N VAL A 38 1.10 15.41 -2.58
CA VAL A 38 2.48 15.73 -3.01
C VAL A 38 2.56 17.11 -3.64
N GLU A 39 1.68 17.41 -4.62
CA GLU A 39 1.63 18.72 -5.28
C GLU A 39 1.38 19.86 -4.28
N ARG A 40 0.48 19.65 -3.32
CA ARG A 40 0.17 20.64 -2.29
C ARG A 40 1.36 20.89 -1.37
N ILE A 41 2.05 19.83 -0.94
CA ILE A 41 3.25 19.96 -0.11
C ILE A 41 4.35 20.67 -0.89
N ASN A 42 4.58 20.29 -2.15
CA ASN A 42 5.59 20.93 -2.98
C ASN A 42 5.32 22.44 -3.13
N ARG A 43 4.07 22.85 -3.29
CA ARG A 43 3.69 24.29 -3.31
C ARG A 43 3.94 24.97 -1.95
N CYS A 44 3.65 24.30 -0.85
CA CYS A 44 3.88 24.86 0.48
C CYS A 44 5.37 25.08 0.74
N VAL A 45 6.23 24.09 0.42
CA VAL A 45 7.69 24.22 0.65
C VAL A 45 8.32 25.22 -0.31
N GLN A 46 7.81 25.33 -1.56
CA GLN A 46 8.25 26.34 -2.51
C GLN A 46 7.91 27.76 -1.97
N GLY A 47 6.66 27.99 -1.54
CA GLY A 47 6.26 29.27 -0.98
C GLY A 47 7.04 29.65 0.28
N ALA A 48 7.40 28.68 1.12
CA ALA A 48 8.25 28.92 2.28
C ALA A 48 9.68 29.32 1.87
N ALA A 49 10.27 28.63 0.89
CA ALA A 49 11.59 28.97 0.36
C ALA A 49 11.60 30.37 -0.28
N ASP A 50 10.61 30.67 -1.13
CA ASP A 50 10.49 31.97 -1.79
C ASP A 50 10.35 33.12 -0.78
N SER A 51 9.56 32.94 0.30
CA SER A 51 9.36 33.95 1.33
C SER A 51 10.63 34.25 2.12
N MET A 52 11.54 33.29 2.22
CA MET A 52 12.82 33.42 2.95
C MET A 52 14.01 33.72 2.04
N GLY A 53 13.80 33.76 0.72
CA GLY A 53 14.88 33.93 -0.25
C GLY A 53 15.88 32.75 -0.28
N ALA A 54 15.40 31.56 0.06
CA ALA A 54 16.20 30.35 0.13
C ALA A 54 16.14 29.54 -1.17
N GLU A 55 17.26 28.93 -1.57
CA GLU A 55 17.25 27.95 -2.66
C GLU A 55 16.60 26.64 -2.22
N LEU A 56 15.62 26.13 -3.00
CA LEU A 56 14.93 24.90 -2.73
C LEU A 56 15.33 23.80 -3.71
N LYS A 57 15.69 22.63 -3.15
CA LYS A 57 15.84 21.40 -3.92
C LYS A 57 14.90 20.33 -3.40
N ILE A 58 13.96 19.89 -4.23
CA ILE A 58 13.07 18.77 -3.93
C ILE A 58 13.61 17.51 -4.60
N THR A 59 13.80 16.44 -3.83
CA THR A 59 14.26 15.14 -4.34
C THR A 59 13.35 14.02 -3.87
N GLN A 60 12.97 13.16 -4.78
CA GLN A 60 12.35 11.89 -4.44
C GLN A 60 13.45 10.86 -4.19
N TYR A 61 13.55 10.34 -2.97
CA TYR A 61 14.64 9.45 -2.56
C TYR A 61 14.26 7.96 -2.49
N LEU A 62 12.98 7.64 -2.65
CA LEU A 62 12.47 6.28 -2.77
C LEU A 62 11.57 6.15 -4.00
N CYS A 63 11.49 4.93 -4.56
CA CYS A 63 10.48 4.64 -5.55
C CYS A 63 9.08 4.82 -4.96
N PRO A 64 8.15 5.46 -5.67
CA PRO A 64 6.79 5.63 -5.19
C PRO A 64 6.09 4.27 -5.12
N THR A 65 5.42 4.02 -3.99
CA THR A 65 4.56 2.87 -3.81
C THR A 65 3.12 3.33 -3.97
N GLN A 66 2.39 2.71 -4.87
CA GLN A 66 0.97 2.99 -5.09
C GLN A 66 0.12 2.25 -4.04
N PRO A 67 -1.06 2.78 -3.65
CA PRO A 67 -2.00 2.03 -2.84
C PRO A 67 -2.49 0.79 -3.59
N LEU A 68 -2.85 -0.26 -2.87
CA LEU A 68 -3.36 -1.49 -3.49
C LEU A 68 -4.72 -1.20 -4.15
N LEU A 69 -4.82 -1.49 -5.44
CA LEU A 69 -6.09 -1.48 -6.17
C LEU A 69 -6.75 -2.84 -5.96
N LEU A 70 -7.82 -2.86 -5.18
CA LEU A 70 -8.56 -4.07 -4.87
C LEU A 70 -9.29 -4.57 -6.11
N ASN A 71 -9.46 -5.89 -6.19
CA ASN A 71 -10.25 -6.56 -7.22
C ASN A 71 -11.27 -7.47 -6.52
N GLU A 72 -12.51 -7.01 -6.46
CA GLU A 72 -13.57 -7.68 -5.69
C GLU A 72 -13.80 -9.13 -6.12
N PRO A 73 -13.90 -9.49 -7.41
CA PRO A 73 -14.06 -10.88 -7.81
C PRO A 73 -12.92 -11.81 -7.41
N LEU A 74 -11.67 -11.29 -7.33
CA LEU A 74 -10.54 -12.06 -6.80
C LEU A 74 -10.63 -12.25 -5.29
N LEU A 75 -11.08 -11.23 -4.56
CA LEU A 75 -11.30 -11.32 -3.12
C LEU A 75 -12.39 -12.34 -2.80
N ASP A 76 -13.52 -12.29 -3.49
CA ASP A 76 -14.63 -13.25 -3.35
C ASP A 76 -14.17 -14.71 -3.60
N ALA A 77 -13.37 -14.92 -4.65
CA ALA A 77 -12.81 -16.22 -4.95
C ALA A 77 -11.83 -16.70 -3.88
N TYR A 78 -11.02 -15.80 -3.34
CA TYR A 78 -10.10 -16.11 -2.24
C TYR A 78 -10.86 -16.46 -0.96
N GLU A 79 -11.86 -15.67 -0.60
CA GLU A 79 -12.70 -15.92 0.58
C GLU A 79 -13.40 -17.28 0.49
N ALA A 80 -13.96 -17.63 -0.68
CA ALA A 80 -14.59 -18.93 -0.90
C ALA A 80 -13.60 -20.08 -0.73
N ASN A 81 -12.37 -19.96 -1.26
CA ASN A 81 -11.34 -20.98 -1.12
C ASN A 81 -10.84 -21.09 0.32
N MET A 82 -10.67 -19.98 1.04
CA MET A 82 -10.30 -19.97 2.44
C MET A 82 -11.36 -20.63 3.32
N ALA A 83 -12.64 -20.31 3.07
CA ALA A 83 -13.77 -20.93 3.78
C ALA A 83 -13.83 -22.45 3.53
N ALA A 84 -13.58 -22.91 2.30
CA ALA A 84 -13.52 -24.33 1.95
C ALA A 84 -12.34 -25.05 2.66
N LEU A 85 -11.28 -24.35 2.99
CA LEU A 85 -10.14 -24.85 3.77
C LEU A 85 -10.38 -24.80 5.29
N GLY A 86 -11.53 -24.29 5.74
CA GLY A 86 -11.90 -24.18 7.15
C GLY A 86 -11.39 -22.94 7.87
N GLU A 87 -10.85 -21.98 7.14
CA GLU A 87 -10.26 -20.74 7.67
C GLU A 87 -10.97 -19.52 7.04
N PRO A 88 -12.12 -19.09 7.59
CA PRO A 88 -12.85 -17.96 7.03
C PRO A 88 -12.04 -16.67 7.14
N VAL A 89 -12.11 -15.85 6.09
CA VAL A 89 -11.45 -14.54 6.06
C VAL A 89 -12.16 -13.58 7.01
N VAL A 90 -11.37 -12.84 7.81
CA VAL A 90 -11.86 -11.74 8.61
C VAL A 90 -11.41 -10.43 7.95
N VAL A 91 -12.37 -9.60 7.58
CA VAL A 91 -12.08 -8.27 7.02
C VAL A 91 -11.84 -7.30 8.17
N GLU A 92 -10.61 -6.83 8.33
CA GLU A 92 -10.26 -5.79 9.29
C GLU A 92 -10.25 -4.42 8.62
N GLU A 93 -11.17 -3.53 8.99
CA GLU A 93 -11.27 -2.17 8.43
C GLU A 93 -10.04 -1.29 8.72
N ALA A 94 -9.20 -1.64 9.68
CA ALA A 94 -8.11 -0.81 10.18
C ALA A 94 -6.71 -1.21 9.70
N ASN A 95 -6.57 -2.20 8.83
CA ASN A 95 -5.24 -2.65 8.40
C ASN A 95 -4.60 -1.62 7.45
N ARG A 96 -3.64 -0.83 8.00
CA ARG A 96 -2.94 0.26 7.30
C ARG A 96 -1.55 -0.15 6.82
N LEU A 97 -1.38 -1.41 6.48
CA LEU A 97 -0.12 -1.90 5.94
C LEU A 97 0.11 -1.33 4.53
N SER A 98 1.35 -1.09 4.19
CA SER A 98 1.76 -0.74 2.84
C SER A 98 2.49 -1.92 2.21
N THR A 99 2.27 -2.11 0.91
CA THR A 99 2.89 -3.17 0.13
C THR A 99 3.27 -2.64 -1.25
N ASP A 100 4.38 -3.12 -1.80
CA ASP A 100 4.79 -2.86 -3.18
C ASP A 100 3.91 -3.58 -4.22
N ALA A 101 3.12 -4.57 -3.79
CA ALA A 101 2.06 -5.16 -4.59
C ALA A 101 1.04 -4.11 -5.10
N GLY A 102 0.96 -2.94 -4.46
CA GLY A 102 0.20 -1.80 -4.96
C GLY A 102 0.61 -1.43 -6.39
N ASN A 103 1.90 -1.33 -6.68
CA ASN A 103 2.38 -1.01 -8.04
C ASN A 103 2.01 -2.08 -9.07
N VAL A 104 1.98 -3.35 -8.66
CA VAL A 104 1.54 -4.48 -9.51
C VAL A 104 0.04 -4.37 -9.79
N SER A 105 -0.76 -4.02 -8.77
CA SER A 105 -2.22 -3.92 -8.88
C SER A 105 -2.71 -2.85 -9.86
N PHE A 106 -1.88 -1.89 -10.24
CA PHE A 106 -2.17 -0.93 -11.30
C PHE A 106 -1.77 -1.42 -12.72
N ARG A 107 -1.21 -2.62 -12.83
CA ARG A 107 -0.78 -3.21 -14.11
C ARG A 107 -1.59 -4.45 -14.47
N ILE A 108 -1.92 -5.25 -13.47
CA ILE A 108 -2.69 -6.49 -13.60
C ILE A 108 -3.64 -6.64 -12.41
N PRO A 109 -4.77 -7.36 -12.56
CA PRO A 109 -5.59 -7.76 -11.41
C PRO A 109 -4.73 -8.47 -10.37
N THR A 110 -4.80 -8.01 -9.12
CA THR A 110 -3.90 -8.48 -8.07
C THR A 110 -4.68 -8.87 -6.83
N LEU A 111 -4.38 -10.04 -6.29
CA LEU A 111 -4.79 -10.51 -4.98
C LEU A 111 -3.58 -10.45 -4.03
N HIS A 112 -3.76 -9.81 -2.89
CA HIS A 112 -2.77 -9.77 -1.82
C HIS A 112 -3.44 -10.13 -0.50
N GLY A 113 -3.53 -11.43 -0.22
CA GLY A 113 -4.11 -11.95 1.01
C GLY A 113 -3.11 -11.92 2.16
N MET A 114 -3.61 -11.58 3.35
CA MET A 114 -2.86 -11.68 4.60
C MET A 114 -3.27 -12.96 5.33
N LEU A 115 -2.29 -13.69 5.86
CA LEU A 115 -2.51 -14.91 6.64
C LEU A 115 -1.98 -14.73 8.05
N GLY A 116 -2.81 -15.06 9.03
CA GLY A 116 -2.38 -15.18 10.42
C GLY A 116 -1.60 -16.47 10.66
N ILE A 117 -0.63 -16.42 11.56
CA ILE A 117 0.00 -17.61 12.14
C ILE A 117 -0.72 -17.90 13.45
N HIS A 118 -1.30 -19.09 13.61
CA HIS A 118 -1.97 -19.48 14.86
C HIS A 118 -1.02 -19.34 16.06
N GLY A 119 -1.53 -18.80 17.17
CA GLY A 119 -0.74 -18.57 18.36
C GLY A 119 0.18 -17.35 18.35
N CYS A 120 0.13 -16.53 17.29
CA CYS A 120 0.90 -15.27 17.18
C CYS A 120 0.12 -14.01 17.59
N GLY A 121 -1.03 -14.15 18.24
CA GLY A 121 -1.80 -13.00 18.74
C GLY A 121 -0.95 -12.11 19.67
N GLY A 122 -0.85 -10.80 19.33
CA GLY A 122 -0.05 -9.84 20.09
C GLY A 122 1.43 -9.79 19.75
N VAL A 123 1.89 -10.53 18.75
CA VAL A 123 3.28 -10.43 18.23
C VAL A 123 3.31 -9.48 17.04
N ASP A 124 4.06 -8.40 17.16
CA ASP A 124 4.18 -7.39 16.12
C ASP A 124 5.01 -7.87 14.93
N LEU A 125 4.60 -7.45 13.72
CA LEU A 125 5.38 -7.63 12.50
C LEU A 125 6.75 -6.94 12.63
N HIS A 126 7.75 -7.42 11.90
CA HIS A 126 9.12 -6.88 11.88
C HIS A 126 9.87 -7.01 13.21
N THR A 127 9.53 -7.98 14.04
CA THR A 127 10.23 -8.33 15.27
C THR A 127 10.96 -9.67 15.14
N GLU A 128 11.98 -9.89 15.97
CA GLU A 128 12.67 -11.19 16.05
C GLU A 128 11.73 -12.30 16.49
N GLU A 129 10.79 -11.98 17.38
CA GLU A 129 9.78 -12.93 17.84
C GLU A 129 8.88 -13.38 16.70
N PHE A 130 8.39 -12.45 15.86
CA PHE A 130 7.59 -12.81 14.68
C PHE A 130 8.41 -13.66 13.70
N ALA A 131 9.65 -13.30 13.43
CA ALA A 131 10.55 -14.09 12.59
C ALA A 131 10.73 -15.52 13.11
N ALA A 132 10.89 -15.70 14.42
CA ALA A 132 10.97 -17.01 15.04
C ALA A 132 9.68 -17.85 14.87
N ARG A 133 8.50 -17.19 14.86
CA ARG A 133 7.21 -17.86 14.65
C ARG A 133 7.03 -18.39 13.23
N THR A 134 7.60 -17.72 12.23
CA THR A 134 7.44 -18.14 10.82
C THR A 134 8.06 -19.50 10.52
N VAL A 135 9.05 -19.95 11.29
CA VAL A 135 9.72 -21.25 11.11
C VAL A 135 9.16 -22.39 11.98
N THR A 136 8.13 -22.12 12.79
CA THR A 136 7.42 -23.11 13.59
C THR A 136 6.50 -23.99 12.72
N GLU A 137 5.88 -25.02 13.32
CA GLU A 137 4.90 -25.85 12.60
C GLU A 137 3.64 -25.04 12.25
N GLU A 138 3.23 -24.10 13.11
CA GLU A 138 2.12 -23.18 12.86
C GLU A 138 2.44 -22.24 11.67
N GLY A 139 3.67 -21.71 11.61
CA GLY A 139 4.13 -20.89 10.48
C GLY A 139 4.15 -21.66 9.15
N ARG A 140 4.63 -22.92 9.19
CA ARG A 140 4.56 -23.84 8.04
C ARG A 140 3.12 -24.18 7.67
N GLY A 141 2.24 -24.34 8.67
CA GLY A 141 0.79 -24.54 8.48
C GLY A 141 0.15 -23.38 7.74
N ALA A 142 0.40 -22.15 8.18
CA ALA A 142 -0.07 -20.94 7.50
C ALA A 142 0.45 -20.84 6.07
N THR A 143 1.71 -21.20 5.83
CA THR A 143 2.29 -21.23 4.46
C THR A 143 1.56 -22.24 3.58
N ARG A 144 1.32 -23.47 4.07
CA ARG A 144 0.57 -24.51 3.31
C ARG A 144 -0.86 -24.03 2.99
N LEU A 145 -1.53 -23.42 3.97
CA LEU A 145 -2.87 -22.85 3.79
C LEU A 145 -2.88 -21.79 2.66
N GLY A 146 -1.93 -20.86 2.70
CA GLY A 146 -1.79 -19.83 1.65
C GLY A 146 -1.54 -20.41 0.26
N VAL A 147 -0.69 -21.43 0.17
CA VAL A 147 -0.45 -22.14 -1.10
C VAL A 147 -1.73 -22.79 -1.62
N CYS A 148 -2.49 -23.48 -0.76
CA CYS A 148 -3.75 -24.11 -1.16
C CYS A 148 -4.79 -23.08 -1.60
N ALA A 149 -4.94 -21.97 -0.85
CA ALA A 149 -5.90 -20.92 -1.18
C ALA A 149 -5.57 -20.23 -2.53
N LEU A 150 -4.30 -19.88 -2.76
CA LEU A 150 -3.87 -19.27 -4.02
C LEU A 150 -3.97 -20.26 -5.20
N ALA A 151 -3.65 -21.53 -4.98
CA ALA A 151 -3.82 -22.58 -6.00
C ALA A 151 -5.32 -22.76 -6.35
N GLY A 152 -6.21 -22.69 -5.36
CA GLY A 152 -7.65 -22.74 -5.56
C GLY A 152 -8.15 -21.58 -6.42
N VAL A 153 -7.75 -20.34 -6.10
CA VAL A 153 -8.05 -19.16 -6.92
C VAL A 153 -7.53 -19.32 -8.35
N GLY A 154 -6.29 -19.79 -8.50
CA GLY A 154 -5.71 -20.07 -9.82
C GLY A 154 -6.50 -21.11 -10.61
N TYR A 155 -6.93 -22.18 -9.96
CA TYR A 155 -7.78 -23.21 -10.56
C TYR A 155 -9.14 -22.63 -10.99
N ASP A 156 -9.79 -21.84 -10.14
CA ASP A 156 -11.06 -21.18 -10.45
C ASP A 156 -10.94 -20.26 -11.68
N LEU A 157 -9.86 -19.47 -11.76
CA LEU A 157 -9.60 -18.59 -12.91
C LEU A 157 -9.39 -19.36 -14.22
N LEU A 158 -8.79 -20.56 -14.15
CA LEU A 158 -8.55 -21.41 -15.33
C LEU A 158 -9.80 -22.18 -15.78
N THR A 159 -10.69 -22.51 -14.86
CA THR A 159 -11.85 -23.38 -15.13
C THR A 159 -13.18 -22.62 -15.22
N ARG A 160 -13.21 -21.35 -14.80
CA ARG A 160 -14.42 -20.50 -14.77
C ARG A 160 -14.19 -19.22 -15.59
N PRO A 161 -14.45 -19.26 -16.92
CA PRO A 161 -14.25 -18.12 -17.80
C PRO A 161 -15.01 -16.86 -17.34
N GLU A 162 -16.20 -17.03 -16.78
CA GLU A 162 -17.02 -15.94 -16.26
C GLU A 162 -16.34 -15.19 -15.09
N LEU A 163 -15.60 -15.91 -14.23
CA LEU A 163 -14.82 -15.31 -13.17
C LEU A 163 -13.67 -14.49 -13.75
N LEU A 164 -12.95 -15.04 -14.73
CA LEU A 164 -11.84 -14.33 -15.37
C LEU A 164 -12.31 -13.03 -16.07
N GLU A 165 -13.46 -13.06 -16.71
CA GLU A 165 -14.08 -11.88 -17.32
C GLU A 165 -14.48 -10.85 -16.28
N ALA A 166 -15.10 -11.26 -15.16
CA ALA A 166 -15.45 -10.38 -14.04
C ALA A 166 -14.21 -9.71 -13.43
N VAL A 167 -13.15 -10.47 -13.21
CA VAL A 167 -11.84 -9.96 -12.71
C VAL A 167 -11.27 -8.89 -13.64
N ARG A 168 -11.29 -9.14 -14.96
CA ARG A 168 -10.81 -8.17 -15.96
C ARG A 168 -11.65 -6.91 -16.00
N ALA A 169 -12.98 -7.07 -15.98
CA ALA A 169 -13.91 -5.95 -16.01
C ALA A 169 -13.77 -5.06 -14.78
N ASP A 170 -13.65 -5.66 -13.61
CA ASP A 170 -13.44 -4.95 -12.34
C ASP A 170 -12.12 -4.16 -12.33
N PHE A 171 -11.04 -4.80 -12.76
CA PHE A 171 -9.74 -4.14 -12.90
C PHE A 171 -9.82 -2.91 -13.81
N GLN A 172 -10.41 -3.05 -15.00
CA GLN A 172 -10.56 -1.95 -15.94
C GLN A 172 -11.44 -0.82 -15.39
N ARG A 173 -12.47 -1.15 -14.60
CA ARG A 173 -13.28 -0.17 -13.89
C ARG A 173 -12.44 0.59 -12.87
N GLY A 174 -11.70 -0.11 -12.02
CA GLY A 174 -10.86 0.49 -10.99
C GLY A 174 -9.80 1.44 -11.56
N ILE A 175 -9.12 1.07 -12.65
CA ILE A 175 -8.16 1.95 -13.34
C ILE A 175 -8.84 3.23 -13.83
N ARG A 176 -9.98 3.12 -14.55
CA ARG A 176 -10.72 4.30 -15.04
C ARG A 176 -11.14 5.24 -13.92
N GLU A 177 -11.64 4.71 -12.81
CA GLU A 177 -12.04 5.53 -11.67
C GLU A 177 -10.87 6.32 -11.06
N GLN A 178 -9.68 5.73 -11.01
CA GLN A 178 -8.49 6.43 -10.51
C GLN A 178 -8.08 7.57 -11.45
N ASP A 179 -8.15 7.35 -12.77
CA ASP A 179 -7.81 8.35 -13.78
C ASP A 179 -8.81 9.50 -13.79
N GLU A 180 -10.12 9.23 -13.78
CA GLU A 180 -11.17 10.23 -13.76
C GLU A 180 -11.11 11.12 -12.51
N LYS A 181 -10.92 10.53 -11.33
CA LYS A 181 -10.74 11.28 -10.07
C LYS A 181 -9.45 12.09 -10.07
N GLY A 182 -8.40 11.60 -10.71
CA GLY A 182 -7.14 12.32 -10.90
C GLY A 182 -7.30 13.57 -11.76
N VAL A 183 -8.06 13.49 -12.86
CA VAL A 183 -8.31 14.61 -13.79
C VAL A 183 -9.25 15.65 -13.17
N SER A 184 -10.35 15.24 -12.53
CA SER A 184 -11.34 16.16 -11.93
C SER A 184 -10.77 16.98 -10.77
N SER A 185 -9.68 16.54 -10.15
CA SER A 185 -9.05 17.22 -9.00
C SER A 185 -8.01 18.27 -9.40
N SER A 186 -7.65 18.37 -10.69
CA SER A 186 -6.70 19.38 -11.21
C SER A 186 -7.35 20.73 -11.51
N CYS A 187 -8.66 20.85 -11.37
CA CYS A 187 -9.43 22.06 -11.72
C CYS A 187 -9.84 22.94 -10.51
N CYS A 188 -9.21 22.81 -9.32
CA CYS A 188 -9.49 23.68 -8.17
C CYS A 188 -8.22 24.28 -7.58
#